data_8b0481d71e12779ab4e661a525ca2b5e
#
_entry.id   8b0481d71e12779ab4e661a525ca2b5e
#
_cell.length_a   1.000
_cell.length_b   1.000
_cell.length_c   1.000
_cell.angle_alpha   90.00
_cell.angle_beta   90.00
_cell.angle_gamma   90.00
#
_symmetry.space_group_name_H-M   'P 1'
#
loop_
_entity.id
_entity.type
_entity.pdbx_description
1 polymer ?
#
loop_
_entity_poly.entity_id
_entity_poly.type
_entity_poly.pdbx_seq_one_letter_code
_entity_poly.pdbx_strand_id
1 'polypeptide(L)'
;MVGVELIVVCGVDVPGVETVVQRLRRQRRSTVVVHHDLRDVGAGVVRRRMRWDSRTETITVELAHGCLSCALRVDVLPLLRSLARTPYLRRIVLHLDPVLAPDQVCWALHQVWVDGAPVIEDLDLRGVITVVDPGSWLEDATGATLPPERGLAVLPGDKWTVAQVV
;
A
#
# COMPACT_ATOMS: atom_id res chain seq x y z
N MET A 1 -2.16 -19.09 -16.97
CA MET A 1 -1.41 -17.85 -17.28
C MET A 1 -0.66 -17.45 -16.03
N VAL A 2 0.60 -17.06 -16.10
CA VAL A 2 1.32 -16.53 -14.92
C VAL A 2 0.78 -15.13 -14.69
N GLY A 3 0.13 -14.90 -13.55
CA GLY A 3 -0.36 -13.58 -13.15
C GLY A 3 0.76 -12.55 -13.01
N VAL A 4 0.40 -11.27 -12.96
CA VAL A 4 1.36 -10.20 -12.68
C VAL A 4 1.80 -10.32 -11.21
N GLU A 5 3.12 -10.31 -10.95
CA GLU A 5 3.64 -10.39 -9.58
C GLU A 5 3.18 -9.19 -8.76
N LEU A 6 2.62 -9.44 -7.58
CA LEU A 6 2.32 -8.44 -6.57
C LEU A 6 3.26 -8.61 -5.37
N ILE A 7 3.97 -7.55 -5.01
CA ILE A 7 4.76 -7.46 -3.77
C ILE A 7 4.19 -6.30 -2.96
N VAL A 8 3.76 -6.59 -1.75
CA VAL A 8 3.28 -5.58 -0.80
C VAL A 8 4.46 -5.15 0.07
N VAL A 9 4.68 -3.85 0.21
CA VAL A 9 5.75 -3.30 1.07
C VAL A 9 5.11 -2.33 2.06
N CYS A 10 5.38 -2.52 3.33
CA CYS A 10 4.86 -1.71 4.43
C CYS A 10 5.94 -1.47 5.49
N GLY A 11 5.65 -0.64 6.47
CA GLY A 11 6.51 -0.34 7.61
C GLY A 11 6.42 1.11 8.04
N VAL A 12 6.86 1.38 9.27
CA VAL A 12 6.86 2.72 9.88
C VAL A 12 8.15 3.50 9.58
N ASP A 13 9.22 2.81 9.19
CA ASP A 13 10.46 3.42 8.72
C ASP A 13 10.31 3.87 7.26
N VAL A 14 9.79 5.07 7.05
CA VAL A 14 9.52 5.62 5.72
C VAL A 14 10.77 5.64 4.81
N PRO A 15 11.98 6.06 5.26
CA PRO A 15 13.19 6.00 4.44
C PRO A 15 13.59 4.58 4.05
N GLY A 16 13.50 3.64 4.98
CA GLY A 16 13.79 2.22 4.74
C GLY A 16 12.82 1.60 3.74
N VAL A 17 11.52 1.86 3.91
CA VAL A 17 10.49 1.41 2.96
C VAL A 17 10.77 1.94 1.56
N GLU A 18 11.06 3.23 1.41
CA GLU A 18 11.37 3.81 0.10
C GLU A 18 12.63 3.17 -0.53
N THR A 19 13.65 2.86 0.28
CA THR A 19 14.86 2.17 -0.18
C THR A 19 14.53 0.78 -0.73
N VAL A 20 13.73 -0.02 -0.01
CA VAL A 20 13.28 -1.35 -0.45
C VAL A 20 12.45 -1.24 -1.73
N VAL A 21 11.50 -0.33 -1.78
CA VAL A 21 10.64 -0.10 -2.95
C VAL A 21 11.47 0.25 -4.18
N GLN A 22 12.46 1.15 -4.06
CA GLN A 22 13.34 1.52 -5.17
C GLN A 22 14.20 0.34 -5.63
N ARG A 23 14.69 -0.48 -4.70
CA ARG A 23 15.45 -1.68 -5.03
C ARG A 23 14.60 -2.68 -5.81
N LEU A 24 13.39 -2.96 -5.38
CA LEU A 24 12.45 -3.85 -6.06
C LEU A 24 12.12 -3.36 -7.47
N ARG A 25 11.90 -2.04 -7.63
CA ARG A 25 11.64 -1.42 -8.93
C ARG A 25 12.79 -1.60 -9.91
N ARG A 26 14.05 -1.44 -9.43
CA ARG A 26 15.26 -1.57 -10.27
C ARG A 26 15.60 -3.01 -10.63
N GLN A 27 15.20 -3.98 -9.82
CA GLN A 27 15.50 -5.40 -10.04
C GLN A 27 14.80 -5.99 -11.27
N ARG A 28 13.67 -5.43 -11.68
CA ARG A 28 12.87 -5.96 -12.79
C ARG A 28 12.26 -4.85 -13.63
N ARG A 29 12.55 -4.89 -14.93
CA ARG A 29 11.88 -4.01 -15.89
C ARG A 29 10.38 -4.30 -15.93
N SER A 30 9.59 -3.33 -16.42
CA SER A 30 8.13 -3.44 -16.44
C SER A 30 7.54 -3.62 -15.04
N THR A 31 8.10 -2.88 -14.07
CA THR A 31 7.60 -2.76 -12.70
C THR A 31 6.92 -1.43 -12.53
N VAL A 32 5.72 -1.44 -11.95
CA VAL A 32 5.06 -0.24 -11.45
C VAL A 32 5.09 -0.23 -9.92
N VAL A 33 5.39 0.91 -9.34
CA VAL A 33 5.22 1.16 -7.90
C VAL A 33 3.94 1.97 -7.74
N VAL A 34 3.05 1.49 -6.89
CA VAL A 34 1.79 2.16 -6.53
C VAL A 34 1.85 2.53 -5.07
N HIS A 35 1.57 3.79 -4.76
CA HIS A 35 1.45 4.29 -3.39
C HIS A 35 0.18 5.12 -3.25
N HIS A 36 -0.57 4.85 -2.19
CA HIS A 36 -1.74 5.64 -1.81
C HIS A 36 -1.39 6.41 -0.54
N ASP A 37 -1.32 7.74 -0.66
CA ASP A 37 -1.19 8.64 0.48
C ASP A 37 -2.58 8.83 1.09
N LEU A 38 -2.76 8.35 2.29
CA LEU A 38 -4.04 8.28 3.00
C LEU A 38 -4.20 9.35 4.08
N ARG A 39 -3.30 10.33 4.15
CA ARG A 39 -3.36 11.40 5.16
C ARG A 39 -4.66 12.18 5.17
N ASP A 40 -5.26 12.37 4.02
CA ASP A 40 -6.51 13.11 3.85
C ASP A 40 -7.72 12.18 3.65
N VAL A 41 -7.59 10.88 3.90
CA VAL A 41 -8.66 9.90 3.67
C VAL A 41 -9.90 10.19 4.51
N GLY A 42 -9.76 10.71 5.72
CA GLY A 42 -10.88 11.15 6.56
C GLY A 42 -11.73 12.28 5.94
N ALA A 43 -11.12 13.10 5.07
CA ALA A 43 -11.81 14.10 4.26
C ALA A 43 -12.31 13.55 2.91
N GLY A 44 -12.23 12.24 2.68
CA GLY A 44 -12.63 11.61 1.43
C GLY A 44 -11.63 11.79 0.29
N VAL A 45 -10.37 12.11 0.57
CA VAL A 45 -9.36 12.39 -0.45
C VAL A 45 -8.20 11.39 -0.33
N VAL A 46 -7.84 10.75 -1.44
CA VAL A 46 -6.68 9.86 -1.57
C VAL A 46 -5.80 10.38 -2.69
N ARG A 47 -4.49 10.49 -2.43
CA ARG A 47 -3.52 10.80 -3.47
C ARG A 47 -2.80 9.54 -3.89
N ARG A 48 -3.13 9.04 -5.07
CA ARG A 48 -2.49 7.88 -5.68
C ARG A 48 -1.31 8.31 -6.51
N ARG A 49 -0.12 7.77 -6.19
CA ARG A 49 1.11 7.96 -6.97
C ARG A 49 1.51 6.65 -7.62
N MET A 50 1.71 6.68 -8.92
CA MET A 50 2.24 5.56 -9.69
C MET A 50 3.58 5.94 -10.30
N ARG A 51 4.58 5.06 -10.15
CA ARG A 51 5.93 5.27 -10.69
C ARG A 51 6.33 4.08 -11.56
N TRP A 52 6.53 4.33 -12.83
CA TRP A 52 7.15 3.41 -13.79
C TRP A 52 8.64 3.72 -13.94
N ASP A 53 9.32 3.12 -14.93
CA ASP A 53 10.76 3.30 -15.14
C ASP A 53 11.18 4.78 -15.27
N SER A 54 10.50 5.55 -16.13
CA SER A 54 10.83 6.96 -16.41
C SER A 54 9.68 7.94 -16.14
N ARG A 55 8.52 7.44 -15.71
CA ARG A 55 7.31 8.23 -15.57
C ARG A 55 6.77 8.13 -14.15
N THR A 56 6.39 9.29 -13.61
CA THR A 56 5.60 9.38 -12.36
C THR A 56 4.29 10.07 -12.68
N GLU A 57 3.22 9.51 -12.15
CA GLU A 57 1.87 10.06 -12.27
C GLU A 57 1.27 10.16 -10.87
N THR A 58 0.62 11.27 -10.58
CA THR A 58 -0.12 11.47 -9.33
C THR A 58 -1.55 11.86 -9.66
N ILE A 59 -2.50 11.16 -9.09
CA ILE A 59 -3.93 11.37 -9.29
C ILE A 59 -4.57 11.55 -7.92
N THR A 60 -5.48 12.52 -7.82
CA THR A 60 -6.34 12.68 -6.64
C THR A 60 -7.64 11.92 -6.90
N VAL A 61 -8.01 11.06 -5.96
CA VAL A 61 -9.24 10.27 -5.99
C VAL A 61 -10.14 10.78 -4.87
N GLU A 62 -11.37 11.13 -5.21
CA GLU A 62 -12.40 11.51 -4.26
C GLU A 62 -13.23 10.29 -3.89
N LEU A 63 -13.41 10.07 -2.60
CA LEU A 63 -14.22 8.99 -2.04
C LEU A 63 -15.54 9.52 -1.51
N ALA A 64 -16.60 8.78 -1.73
CA ALA A 64 -17.92 9.14 -1.17
C ALA A 64 -17.93 9.13 0.37
N HIS A 65 -17.06 8.30 0.98
CA HIS A 65 -16.89 8.22 2.42
C HIS A 65 -15.40 8.18 2.74
N GLY A 66 -14.98 8.95 3.74
CA GLY A 66 -13.60 9.04 4.20
C GLY A 66 -13.20 7.85 5.09
N CYS A 67 -13.10 6.66 4.52
CA CYS A 67 -12.70 5.47 5.26
C CYS A 67 -11.72 4.58 4.47
N LEU A 68 -10.86 3.83 5.20
CA LEU A 68 -9.87 2.92 4.60
C LEU A 68 -10.52 1.83 3.74
N SER A 69 -11.65 1.27 4.18
CA SER A 69 -12.39 0.28 3.41
C SER A 69 -12.93 0.85 2.09
N CYS A 70 -13.32 2.12 2.07
CA CYS A 70 -13.71 2.81 0.84
C CYS A 70 -12.50 2.97 -0.10
N ALA A 71 -11.35 3.42 0.43
CA ALA A 71 -10.13 3.55 -0.37
C ALA A 71 -9.73 2.21 -1.00
N LEU A 72 -9.79 1.11 -0.23
CA LEU A 72 -9.51 -0.24 -0.75
C LEU A 72 -10.46 -0.63 -1.88
N ARG A 73 -11.78 -0.51 -1.67
CA ARG A 73 -12.80 -1.01 -2.60
C ARG A 73 -12.95 -0.15 -3.84
N VAL A 74 -12.83 1.18 -3.70
CA VAL A 74 -13.11 2.12 -4.78
C VAL A 74 -11.87 2.41 -5.62
N ASP A 75 -10.69 2.36 -5.04
CA ASP A 75 -9.46 2.73 -5.74
C ASP A 75 -8.41 1.61 -5.79
N VAL A 76 -7.94 1.10 -4.64
CA VAL A 76 -6.80 0.16 -4.61
C VAL A 76 -7.08 -1.11 -5.40
N LEU A 77 -8.17 -1.81 -5.10
CA LEU A 77 -8.48 -3.09 -5.72
C LEU A 77 -8.81 -2.98 -7.21
N PRO A 78 -9.65 -2.03 -7.67
CA PRO A 78 -9.90 -1.83 -9.10
C PRO A 78 -8.64 -1.45 -9.87
N LEU A 79 -7.77 -0.61 -9.27
CA LEU A 79 -6.48 -0.26 -9.87
C LEU A 79 -5.58 -1.49 -10.04
N LEU A 80 -5.41 -2.31 -8.99
CA LEU A 80 -4.58 -3.51 -9.05
C LEU A 80 -5.06 -4.46 -10.15
N ARG A 81 -6.38 -4.64 -10.28
CA ARG A 81 -6.97 -5.44 -11.36
C ARG A 81 -6.69 -4.84 -12.73
N SER A 82 -6.86 -3.54 -12.90
CA SER A 82 -6.56 -2.83 -14.15
C SER A 82 -5.09 -2.98 -14.54
N LEU A 83 -4.19 -2.83 -13.57
CA LEU A 83 -2.75 -3.01 -13.78
C LEU A 83 -2.40 -4.46 -14.13
N ALA A 84 -3.02 -5.44 -13.47
CA ALA A 84 -2.79 -6.85 -13.76
C ALA A 84 -3.15 -7.22 -15.23
N ARG A 85 -4.08 -6.50 -15.82
CA ARG A 85 -4.50 -6.68 -17.22
C ARG A 85 -3.71 -5.81 -18.21
N THR A 86 -2.77 -5.00 -17.72
CA THR A 86 -1.94 -4.14 -18.57
C THR A 86 -0.90 -4.98 -19.32
N PRO A 87 -0.86 -4.92 -20.67
CA PRO A 87 0.11 -5.67 -21.45
C PRO A 87 1.55 -5.32 -21.04
N TYR A 88 2.40 -6.35 -21.00
CA TYR A 88 3.84 -6.25 -20.68
C TYR A 88 4.16 -5.87 -19.22
N LEU A 89 3.21 -5.51 -18.37
CA LEU A 89 3.48 -5.34 -16.94
C LEU A 89 3.83 -6.70 -16.33
N ARG A 90 4.89 -6.74 -15.53
CA ARG A 90 5.40 -7.97 -14.92
C ARG A 90 5.32 -7.96 -13.41
N ARG A 91 5.38 -6.77 -12.82
CA ARG A 91 5.39 -6.63 -11.36
C ARG A 91 4.67 -5.35 -10.91
N ILE A 92 3.90 -5.48 -9.87
CA ILE A 92 3.35 -4.38 -9.10
C ILE A 92 4.02 -4.41 -7.73
N VAL A 93 4.60 -3.30 -7.32
CA VAL A 93 5.04 -3.06 -5.94
C VAL A 93 4.02 -2.14 -5.30
N LEU A 94 3.21 -2.68 -4.40
CA LEU A 94 2.24 -1.91 -3.64
C LEU A 94 2.91 -1.41 -2.36
N HIS A 95 3.24 -0.13 -2.35
CA HIS A 95 3.78 0.56 -1.19
C HIS A 95 2.62 1.07 -0.35
N LEU A 96 2.36 0.41 0.78
CA LEU A 96 1.27 0.77 1.67
C LEU A 96 1.60 2.03 2.48
N ASP A 97 0.60 2.86 2.68
CA ASP A 97 0.62 3.84 3.75
C ASP A 97 0.57 3.09 5.09
N PRO A 98 1.34 3.50 6.12
CA PRO A 98 1.38 2.81 7.42
C PRO A 98 0.04 2.61 8.12
N VAL A 99 -0.96 3.45 7.82
CA VAL A 99 -2.32 3.29 8.39
C VAL A 99 -3.12 2.14 7.76
N LEU A 100 -2.62 1.57 6.67
CA LEU A 100 -3.28 0.46 5.97
C LEU A 100 -2.62 -0.86 6.32
N ALA A 101 -3.26 -1.63 7.17
CA ALA A 101 -2.74 -2.92 7.62
C ALA A 101 -2.62 -3.91 6.45
N PRO A 102 -1.46 -4.55 6.26
CA PRO A 102 -1.21 -5.44 5.12
C PRO A 102 -2.09 -6.69 5.12
N ASP A 103 -2.50 -7.19 6.28
CA ASP A 103 -3.44 -8.31 6.43
C ASP A 103 -4.83 -7.96 5.86
N GLN A 104 -5.31 -6.74 6.11
CA GLN A 104 -6.58 -6.24 5.54
C GLN A 104 -6.51 -6.16 4.01
N VAL A 105 -5.37 -5.73 3.45
CA VAL A 105 -5.15 -5.70 2.01
C VAL A 105 -5.14 -7.12 1.44
N CYS A 106 -4.38 -8.02 2.05
CA CYS A 106 -4.32 -9.43 1.62
C CYS A 106 -5.69 -10.10 1.70
N TRP A 107 -6.43 -9.89 2.79
CA TRP A 107 -7.79 -10.38 2.92
C TRP A 107 -8.70 -9.83 1.81
N ALA A 108 -8.63 -8.51 1.56
CA ALA A 108 -9.46 -7.87 0.54
C ALA A 108 -9.17 -8.37 -0.87
N LEU A 109 -7.91 -8.67 -1.21
CA LEU A 109 -7.53 -9.28 -2.50
C LEU A 109 -8.25 -10.60 -2.75
N HIS A 110 -8.46 -11.40 -1.69
CA HIS A 110 -9.09 -12.72 -1.78
C HIS A 110 -10.62 -12.68 -1.68
N GLN A 111 -11.18 -11.70 -0.95
CA GLN A 111 -12.61 -11.72 -0.59
C GLN A 111 -13.44 -10.67 -1.30
N VAL A 112 -12.83 -9.57 -1.74
CA VAL A 112 -13.58 -8.49 -2.40
C VAL A 112 -13.62 -8.73 -3.90
N TRP A 113 -14.84 -8.79 -4.43
CA TRP A 113 -15.09 -8.97 -5.86
C TRP A 113 -15.06 -7.61 -6.58
N VAL A 114 -14.30 -7.57 -7.64
CA VAL A 114 -14.23 -6.45 -8.58
C VAL A 114 -14.51 -7.04 -9.96
N ASP A 115 -15.42 -6.49 -10.74
CA ASP A 115 -15.79 -6.98 -12.07
C ASP A 115 -16.06 -8.50 -12.11
N GLY A 116 -16.76 -9.03 -11.10
CA GLY A 116 -17.26 -10.39 -11.11
C GLY A 116 -16.34 -11.48 -10.54
N ALA A 117 -15.15 -11.13 -10.01
CA ALA A 117 -14.23 -12.09 -9.37
C ALA A 117 -13.34 -11.43 -8.31
N PRO A 118 -12.71 -12.19 -7.40
CA PRO A 118 -11.65 -11.69 -6.50
C PRO A 118 -10.45 -11.19 -7.30
N VAL A 119 -9.82 -10.11 -6.83
CA VAL A 119 -8.69 -9.48 -7.54
C VAL A 119 -7.46 -10.39 -7.59
N ILE A 120 -7.31 -11.26 -6.61
CA ILE A 120 -6.19 -12.21 -6.52
C ILE A 120 -6.10 -13.17 -7.73
N GLU A 121 -7.21 -13.41 -8.43
CA GLU A 121 -7.20 -14.29 -9.60
C GLU A 121 -6.37 -13.75 -10.78
N ASP A 122 -6.20 -12.43 -10.86
CA ASP A 122 -5.38 -11.78 -11.89
C ASP A 122 -3.92 -11.54 -11.44
N LEU A 123 -3.58 -11.84 -10.17
CA LEU A 123 -2.32 -11.52 -9.54
C LEU A 123 -1.58 -12.77 -9.02
N ASP A 124 -0.25 -12.69 -8.98
CA ASP A 124 0.63 -13.64 -8.28
C ASP A 124 1.21 -12.93 -7.05
N LEU A 125 0.55 -13.06 -5.87
CA LEU A 125 1.01 -12.46 -4.62
C LEU A 125 2.30 -13.17 -4.14
N ARG A 126 3.45 -12.51 -4.33
CA ARG A 126 4.77 -13.04 -3.99
C ARG A 126 5.11 -12.92 -2.51
N GLY A 127 4.52 -11.95 -1.83
CA GLY A 127 4.69 -11.79 -0.40
C GLY A 127 4.46 -10.35 0.08
N VAL A 128 4.55 -10.22 1.40
CA VAL A 128 4.54 -8.96 2.14
C VAL A 128 5.91 -8.74 2.74
N ILE A 129 6.47 -7.56 2.57
CA ILE A 129 7.75 -7.13 3.14
C ILE A 129 7.45 -6.02 4.14
N THR A 130 7.65 -6.31 5.41
CA THR A 130 7.60 -5.28 6.47
C THR A 130 9.01 -4.76 6.72
N VAL A 131 9.18 -3.45 6.66
CA VAL A 131 10.46 -2.80 6.87
C VAL A 131 10.46 -2.15 8.26
N VAL A 132 11.45 -2.52 9.06
CA VAL A 132 11.66 -1.98 10.40
C VAL A 132 13.05 -1.39 10.52
N ASP A 133 13.20 -0.30 11.28
CA ASP A 133 14.49 0.27 11.63
C ASP A 133 15.04 -0.48 12.86
N PRO A 134 16.18 -1.21 12.74
CA PRO A 134 16.75 -1.92 13.88
C PRO A 134 17.16 -1.00 15.03
N GLY A 135 17.39 0.29 14.78
CA GLY A 135 17.75 1.27 15.81
C GLY A 135 16.60 1.71 16.69
N SER A 136 15.37 1.69 16.17
CA SER A 136 14.17 2.11 16.90
C SER A 136 13.14 1.01 17.13
N TRP A 137 13.33 -0.16 16.50
CA TRP A 137 12.32 -1.22 16.47
C TRP A 137 11.80 -1.63 17.85
N LEU A 138 12.71 -1.80 18.83
CA LEU A 138 12.31 -2.25 20.17
C LEU A 138 11.47 -1.18 20.87
N GLU A 139 11.86 0.09 20.76
CA GLU A 139 11.12 1.22 21.31
C GLU A 139 9.75 1.35 20.63
N ASP A 140 9.72 1.24 19.30
CA ASP A 140 8.48 1.29 18.53
C ASP A 140 7.52 0.15 18.88
N ALA A 141 8.04 -1.08 19.06
CA ALA A 141 7.24 -2.27 19.35
C ALA A 141 6.73 -2.35 20.79
N THR A 142 7.40 -1.71 21.75
CA THR A 142 7.07 -1.82 23.19
C THR A 142 6.66 -0.49 23.81
N GLY A 143 6.86 0.62 23.12
CA GLY A 143 6.59 1.97 23.59
C GLY A 143 5.13 2.40 23.42
N ALA A 144 4.84 3.59 23.94
CA ALA A 144 3.55 4.26 23.81
C ALA A 144 3.58 5.43 22.82
N THR A 145 4.58 5.46 21.93
CA THR A 145 4.75 6.52 20.93
C THR A 145 3.51 6.62 20.04
N LEU A 146 3.00 7.82 19.88
CA LEU A 146 1.84 8.06 19.03
C LEU A 146 2.28 8.22 17.57
N PRO A 147 1.43 7.83 16.61
CA PRO A 147 1.77 7.87 15.19
C PRO A 147 2.23 9.24 14.68
N PRO A 148 1.61 10.38 15.09
CA PRO A 148 2.08 11.70 14.66
C PRO A 148 3.51 12.04 15.08
N GLU A 149 3.99 11.47 16.18
CA GLU A 149 5.37 11.67 16.67
C GLU A 149 6.39 10.99 15.74
N ARG A 150 5.95 10.01 14.97
CA ARG A 150 6.70 9.34 13.89
C ARG A 150 6.35 9.87 12.49
N GLY A 151 5.60 10.97 12.40
CA GLY A 151 5.16 11.54 11.12
C GLY A 151 4.14 10.69 10.36
N LEU A 152 3.48 9.75 11.05
CA LEU A 152 2.45 8.90 10.46
C LEU A 152 1.10 9.59 10.51
N ALA A 153 0.27 9.31 9.51
CA ALA A 153 -1.11 9.76 9.49
C ALA A 153 -1.95 9.05 10.57
N VAL A 154 -2.97 9.73 11.04
CA VAL A 154 -4.03 9.16 11.91
C VAL A 154 -5.38 9.57 11.37
N LEU A 155 -6.35 8.67 11.50
CA LEU A 155 -7.74 9.02 11.22
C LEU A 155 -8.36 9.72 12.43
N PRO A 156 -9.33 10.62 12.24
CA PRO A 156 -10.05 11.25 13.33
C PRO A 156 -10.66 10.20 14.26
N GLY A 157 -10.29 10.24 15.55
CA GLY A 157 -10.76 9.29 16.54
C GLY A 157 -9.88 8.06 16.77
N ASP A 158 -8.85 7.84 15.97
CA ASP A 158 -7.87 6.78 16.19
C ASP A 158 -7.05 7.02 17.46
N LYS A 159 -6.86 5.95 18.23
CA LYS A 159 -6.09 5.95 19.49
C LYS A 159 -5.03 4.85 19.52
N TRP A 160 -4.56 4.41 18.36
CA TRP A 160 -3.52 3.40 18.29
C TRP A 160 -2.13 3.97 18.53
N THR A 161 -1.22 3.15 19.00
CA THR A 161 0.20 3.47 19.14
C THR A 161 1.01 2.85 18.01
N VAL A 162 2.24 3.33 17.79
CA VAL A 162 3.15 2.73 16.80
C VAL A 162 3.34 1.24 17.05
N ALA A 163 3.38 0.81 18.33
CA ALA A 163 3.48 -0.60 18.71
C ALA A 163 2.35 -1.51 18.19
N GLN A 164 1.22 -0.95 17.79
CA GLN A 164 0.10 -1.72 17.25
C GLN A 164 0.19 -1.95 15.73
N VAL A 165 1.18 -1.36 15.05
CA VAL A 165 1.37 -1.48 13.60
C VAL A 165 2.77 -1.95 13.18
N VAL A 166 3.69 -2.16 14.15
CA VAL A 166 5.05 -2.67 13.93
C VAL A 166 5.13 -4.19 13.97
#